data_1de5a9173a914f57f8d1b8038b591f9c
#
_entry.id   1de5a9173a914f57f8d1b8038b591f9c
#
_cell.length_a   1.000
_cell.length_b   1.000
_cell.length_c   1.000
_cell.angle_alpha   90.00
_cell.angle_beta   90.00
_cell.angle_gamma   90.00
#
_symmetry.space_group_name_H-M   'P 1'
#
loop_
_entity.id
_entity.type
_entity.pdbx_description
1 polymer ?
#
loop_
_entity_poly.entity_id
_entity_poly.type
_entity_poly.pdbx_seq_one_letter_code
_entity_poly.pdbx_strand_id
1 'polypeptide(L)'
;IGFSDLGELWRAGYDMTPAEAEAETERLWQQLRPLYEQLHCHTRARLVEKYGDKVDPAGLIPAHVTGNMWAQTWEGLYPLLEPHPGAADLDVAKAMAAQEWDAMKVVKTGETFFTSMGLDPMPQTFWERSMFEKPEGKDVVCHASAWDVELNDDQRIKMCIEGTFDDLVTIHHELGHNYYNHYYTSLPVLFQAGAHD
;
A
#
# COMPACT_ATOMS: atom_id res chain seq x y z
N ILE A 1 19.87 15.19 23.15
CA ILE A 1 18.99 14.02 23.43
C ILE A 1 19.76 12.70 23.21
N GLY A 2 21.06 12.76 22.88
CA GLY A 2 21.92 11.56 22.78
C GLY A 2 22.11 11.01 21.35
N PHE A 3 21.49 11.62 20.35
CA PHE A 3 21.67 11.28 18.92
C PHE A 3 22.45 12.38 18.21
N SER A 4 23.24 12.01 17.20
CA SER A 4 24.05 12.95 16.44
C SER A 4 23.22 13.79 15.48
N ASP A 5 22.14 13.22 14.94
CA ASP A 5 21.22 13.86 14.01
C ASP A 5 19.82 13.23 14.06
N LEU A 6 18.89 13.80 13.27
CA LEU A 6 17.50 13.32 13.20
C LEU A 6 17.39 11.94 12.53
N GLY A 7 18.26 11.63 11.58
CA GLY A 7 18.29 10.33 10.91
C GLY A 7 18.66 9.20 11.85
N GLU A 8 19.62 9.44 12.76
CA GLU A 8 19.98 8.49 13.80
C GLU A 8 18.82 8.29 14.78
N LEU A 9 18.16 9.39 15.21
CA LEU A 9 16.99 9.32 16.08
C LEU A 9 15.86 8.48 15.45
N TRP A 10 15.55 8.70 14.18
CA TRP A 10 14.46 7.98 13.50
C TRP A 10 14.75 6.50 13.30
N ARG A 11 16.02 6.13 13.17
CA ARG A 11 16.45 4.73 13.03
C ARG A 11 16.77 4.04 14.36
N ALA A 12 16.64 4.75 15.47
CA ALA A 12 16.97 4.19 16.80
C ALA A 12 16.07 3.02 17.24
N GLY A 13 14.90 2.85 16.60
CA GLY A 13 14.01 1.73 16.85
C GLY A 13 14.36 0.44 16.11
N TYR A 14 15.25 0.50 15.10
CA TYR A 14 15.65 -0.70 14.35
C TYR A 14 16.69 -1.53 15.10
N ASP A 15 16.71 -2.84 14.86
CA ASP A 15 17.70 -3.78 15.41
C ASP A 15 19.04 -3.71 14.66
N MET A 16 19.38 -2.56 14.10
CA MET A 16 20.62 -2.29 13.39
C MET A 16 21.03 -0.83 13.57
N THR A 17 22.32 -0.59 13.49
CA THR A 17 22.86 0.77 13.48
C THR A 17 22.49 1.51 12.19
N PRO A 18 22.52 2.86 12.17
CA PRO A 18 22.32 3.63 10.95
C PRO A 18 23.25 3.23 9.79
N ALA A 19 24.51 2.90 10.09
CA ALA A 19 25.47 2.46 9.08
C ALA A 19 25.15 1.06 8.53
N GLU A 20 24.66 0.15 9.36
CA GLU A 20 24.20 -1.18 8.92
C GLU A 20 22.94 -1.07 8.07
N ALA A 21 21.98 -0.20 8.43
CA ALA A 21 20.78 0.06 7.62
C ALA A 21 21.13 0.62 6.24
N GLU A 22 22.10 1.56 6.16
CA GLU A 22 22.60 2.10 4.90
C GLU A 22 23.27 1.01 4.05
N ALA A 23 24.13 0.22 4.66
CA ALA A 23 24.83 -0.88 3.97
C ALA A 23 23.85 -1.94 3.45
N GLU A 24 22.81 -2.26 4.21
CA GLU A 24 21.79 -3.25 3.81
C GLU A 24 20.91 -2.73 2.66
N THR A 25 20.47 -1.48 2.72
CA THR A 25 19.71 -0.87 1.61
C THR A 25 20.55 -0.79 0.33
N GLU A 26 21.83 -0.44 0.43
CA GLU A 26 22.75 -0.43 -0.73
C GLU A 26 22.96 -1.85 -1.27
N ARG A 27 23.15 -2.85 -0.40
CA ARG A 27 23.28 -4.24 -0.82
C ARG A 27 22.06 -4.72 -1.61
N LEU A 28 20.85 -4.43 -1.12
CA LEU A 28 19.59 -4.78 -1.79
C LEU A 28 19.48 -4.06 -3.13
N TRP A 29 19.81 -2.78 -3.18
CA TRP A 29 19.82 -2.01 -4.42
C TRP A 29 20.75 -2.64 -5.47
N GLN A 30 21.99 -2.99 -5.09
CA GLN A 30 22.93 -3.61 -6.03
C GLN A 30 22.44 -4.96 -6.57
N GLN A 31 21.68 -5.72 -5.78
CA GLN A 31 21.08 -6.97 -6.23
C GLN A 31 19.90 -6.77 -7.19
N LEU A 32 19.08 -5.73 -6.97
CA LEU A 32 17.90 -5.43 -7.80
C LEU A 32 18.21 -4.57 -9.02
N ARG A 33 19.30 -3.80 -8.96
CA ARG A 33 19.69 -2.84 -10.00
C ARG A 33 19.70 -3.41 -11.42
N PRO A 34 20.25 -4.60 -11.69
CA PRO A 34 20.24 -5.14 -13.06
C PRO A 34 18.83 -5.32 -13.63
N LEU A 35 17.87 -5.77 -12.78
CA LEU A 35 16.48 -5.90 -13.18
C LEU A 35 15.85 -4.53 -13.42
N TYR A 36 16.07 -3.59 -12.50
CA TYR A 36 15.56 -2.22 -12.62
C TYR A 36 16.06 -1.52 -13.89
N GLU A 37 17.35 -1.65 -14.21
CA GLU A 37 17.95 -1.05 -15.41
C GLU A 37 17.33 -1.62 -16.71
N GLN A 38 17.02 -2.90 -16.75
CA GLN A 38 16.33 -3.51 -17.89
C GLN A 38 14.89 -2.99 -18.03
N LEU A 39 14.15 -2.93 -16.94
CA LEU A 39 12.79 -2.37 -16.91
C LEU A 39 12.81 -0.90 -17.34
N HIS A 40 13.73 -0.11 -16.82
CA HIS A 40 13.90 1.30 -17.16
C HIS A 40 14.27 1.50 -18.63
N CYS A 41 15.13 0.64 -19.18
CA CYS A 41 15.51 0.66 -20.60
C CYS A 41 14.29 0.36 -21.50
N HIS A 42 13.54 -0.70 -21.17
CA HIS A 42 12.31 -1.05 -21.88
C HIS A 42 11.29 0.10 -21.85
N THR A 43 11.03 0.65 -20.65
CA THR A 43 10.09 1.76 -20.48
C THR A 43 10.49 2.97 -21.31
N ARG A 44 11.77 3.35 -21.28
CA ARG A 44 12.29 4.46 -22.10
C ARG A 44 12.07 4.23 -23.59
N ALA A 45 12.38 3.03 -24.07
CA ALA A 45 12.19 2.69 -25.48
C ALA A 45 10.72 2.84 -25.92
N ARG A 46 9.78 2.35 -25.10
CA ARG A 46 8.35 2.48 -25.38
C ARG A 46 7.86 3.93 -25.31
N LEU A 47 8.38 4.73 -24.38
CA LEU A 47 8.07 6.15 -24.29
C LEU A 47 8.63 6.95 -25.47
N VAL A 48 9.84 6.65 -25.93
CA VAL A 48 10.42 7.26 -27.15
C VAL A 48 9.58 6.90 -28.37
N GLU A 49 9.17 5.64 -28.51
CA GLU A 49 8.28 5.20 -29.61
C GLU A 49 6.97 5.99 -29.62
N LYS A 50 6.37 6.24 -28.46
CA LYS A 50 5.09 6.96 -28.33
C LYS A 50 5.20 8.47 -28.49
N TYR A 51 6.23 9.09 -27.92
CA TYR A 51 6.34 10.55 -27.78
C TYR A 51 7.41 11.19 -28.67
N GLY A 52 8.22 10.38 -29.36
CA GLY A 52 9.25 10.85 -30.30
C GLY A 52 10.31 11.71 -29.61
N ASP A 53 10.60 12.84 -30.21
CA ASP A 53 11.63 13.81 -29.79
C ASP A 53 11.38 14.47 -28.43
N LYS A 54 10.20 14.25 -27.84
CA LYS A 54 9.88 14.73 -26.48
C LYS A 54 10.54 13.91 -25.37
N VAL A 55 11.06 12.76 -25.69
CA VAL A 55 11.77 11.87 -24.76
C VAL A 55 13.14 11.55 -25.34
N ASP A 56 14.19 12.01 -24.67
CA ASP A 56 15.56 11.72 -25.08
C ASP A 56 15.87 10.22 -24.91
N PRO A 57 16.23 9.50 -26.00
CA PRO A 57 16.57 8.08 -25.90
C PRO A 57 17.77 7.75 -25.04
N ALA A 58 18.65 8.73 -24.80
CA ALA A 58 19.86 8.57 -23.96
C ALA A 58 19.79 9.37 -22.64
N GLY A 59 18.79 10.23 -22.50
CA GLY A 59 18.63 11.14 -21.37
C GLY A 59 17.74 10.59 -20.24
N LEU A 60 17.33 11.50 -19.37
CA LEU A 60 16.36 11.22 -18.31
C LEU A 60 14.95 11.13 -18.88
N ILE A 61 14.12 10.28 -18.29
CA ILE A 61 12.69 10.22 -18.63
C ILE A 61 12.01 11.44 -17.98
N PRO A 62 11.32 12.31 -18.74
CA PRO A 62 10.58 13.42 -18.16
C PRO A 62 9.47 12.94 -17.22
N ALA A 63 9.40 13.47 -16.00
CA ALA A 63 8.46 13.03 -14.98
C ALA A 63 6.99 13.05 -15.45
N HIS A 64 6.59 14.04 -16.27
CA HIS A 64 5.21 14.19 -16.76
C HIS A 64 4.75 13.11 -17.75
N VAL A 65 5.65 12.26 -18.28
CA VAL A 65 5.29 11.14 -19.17
C VAL A 65 5.23 9.80 -18.43
N THR A 66 5.47 9.76 -17.13
CA THR A 66 5.53 8.53 -16.33
C THR A 66 4.16 8.09 -15.78
N GLY A 67 3.10 8.87 -16.03
CA GLY A 67 1.74 8.52 -15.60
C GLY A 67 1.45 8.79 -14.11
N ASN A 68 2.43 9.34 -13.38
CA ASN A 68 2.32 9.67 -11.96
C ASN A 68 2.96 11.02 -11.67
N MET A 69 2.31 11.86 -10.86
CA MET A 69 2.78 13.22 -10.58
C MET A 69 4.17 13.26 -9.93
N TRP A 70 4.51 12.25 -9.14
CA TRP A 70 5.79 12.14 -8.46
C TRP A 70 6.80 11.24 -9.18
N ALA A 71 6.41 10.64 -10.30
CA ALA A 71 7.22 9.66 -11.06
C ALA A 71 7.69 8.45 -10.23
N GLN A 72 6.94 8.09 -9.18
CA GLN A 72 7.29 7.03 -8.23
C GLN A 72 6.81 5.65 -8.68
N THR A 73 5.70 5.59 -9.41
CA THR A 73 5.09 4.36 -9.92
C THR A 73 4.85 4.46 -11.42
N TRP A 74 4.84 3.32 -12.10
CA TRP A 74 4.64 3.25 -13.55
C TRP A 74 3.41 2.41 -13.92
N GLU A 75 2.49 2.20 -13.01
CA GLU A 75 1.23 1.47 -13.22
C GLU A 75 0.43 2.06 -14.38
N GLY A 76 0.33 3.40 -14.43
CA GLY A 76 -0.33 4.12 -15.53
C GLY A 76 0.31 3.93 -16.90
N LEU A 77 1.53 3.38 -16.97
CA LEU A 77 2.22 3.05 -18.22
C LEU A 77 1.97 1.61 -18.69
N TYR A 78 1.36 0.75 -17.86
CA TYR A 78 1.20 -0.66 -18.17
C TYR A 78 0.61 -0.92 -19.58
N PRO A 79 -0.44 -0.21 -20.04
CA PRO A 79 -0.96 -0.42 -21.39
C PRO A 79 0.04 -0.14 -22.53
N LEU A 80 1.08 0.67 -22.23
CA LEU A 80 2.18 0.94 -23.17
C LEU A 80 3.30 -0.09 -23.06
N LEU A 81 3.48 -0.66 -21.87
CA LEU A 81 4.60 -1.53 -21.50
C LEU A 81 4.26 -3.01 -21.60
N GLU A 82 2.98 -3.35 -21.74
CA GLU A 82 2.48 -4.72 -21.80
C GLU A 82 3.28 -5.59 -22.77
N PRO A 83 3.99 -6.64 -22.29
CA PRO A 83 4.89 -7.42 -23.14
C PRO A 83 4.16 -8.37 -24.10
N HIS A 84 2.92 -8.73 -23.77
CA HIS A 84 2.10 -9.69 -24.53
C HIS A 84 0.66 -9.17 -24.68
N PRO A 85 0.43 -8.14 -25.50
CA PRO A 85 -0.90 -7.57 -25.71
C PRO A 85 -1.93 -8.64 -26.13
N GLY A 86 -3.05 -8.69 -25.41
CA GLY A 86 -4.11 -9.68 -25.67
C GLY A 86 -3.88 -11.06 -25.05
N ALA A 87 -2.85 -11.25 -24.23
CA ALA A 87 -2.79 -12.40 -23.33
C ALA A 87 -3.97 -12.35 -22.33
N ALA A 88 -4.39 -13.53 -21.85
CA ALA A 88 -5.46 -13.58 -20.86
C ALA A 88 -5.04 -12.82 -19.61
N ASP A 89 -5.73 -11.76 -19.30
CA ASP A 89 -5.53 -10.95 -18.12
C ASP A 89 -6.65 -11.21 -17.10
N LEU A 90 -6.28 -11.29 -15.82
CA LEU A 90 -7.21 -11.36 -14.72
C LEU A 90 -7.62 -9.93 -14.32
N ASP A 91 -8.60 -9.38 -15.01
CA ASP A 91 -9.16 -8.06 -14.73
C ASP A 91 -10.08 -8.12 -13.52
N VAL A 92 -9.48 -8.03 -12.33
CA VAL A 92 -10.20 -8.06 -11.04
C VAL A 92 -11.12 -6.85 -10.91
N ALA A 93 -10.68 -5.66 -11.33
CA ALA A 93 -11.49 -4.44 -11.27
C ALA A 93 -12.78 -4.59 -12.10
N LYS A 94 -12.69 -5.13 -13.32
CA LYS A 94 -13.85 -5.41 -14.17
C LYS A 94 -14.76 -6.48 -13.56
N ALA A 95 -14.20 -7.51 -12.93
CA ALA A 95 -14.98 -8.55 -12.28
C ALA A 95 -15.73 -8.03 -11.06
N MET A 96 -15.11 -7.14 -10.26
CA MET A 96 -15.75 -6.46 -9.13
C MET A 96 -16.87 -5.54 -9.59
N ALA A 97 -16.64 -4.71 -10.60
CA ALA A 97 -17.65 -3.82 -11.18
C ALA A 97 -18.85 -4.60 -11.76
N ALA A 98 -18.61 -5.70 -12.48
CA ALA A 98 -19.68 -6.55 -13.03
C ALA A 98 -20.52 -7.25 -11.96
N GLN A 99 -20.00 -7.39 -10.74
CA GLN A 99 -20.68 -7.97 -9.58
C GLN A 99 -21.21 -6.90 -8.61
N GLU A 100 -21.13 -5.63 -8.97
CA GLU A 100 -21.61 -4.50 -8.18
C GLU A 100 -21.09 -4.55 -6.72
N TRP A 101 -19.76 -4.66 -6.56
CA TRP A 101 -19.16 -4.71 -5.23
C TRP A 101 -19.37 -3.39 -4.49
N ASP A 102 -20.01 -3.47 -3.34
CA ASP A 102 -20.17 -2.36 -2.39
C ASP A 102 -19.08 -2.37 -1.31
N ALA A 103 -19.08 -1.34 -0.48
CA ALA A 103 -18.12 -1.19 0.61
C ALA A 103 -18.17 -2.39 1.58
N MET A 104 -19.34 -2.87 1.92
CA MET A 104 -19.50 -4.00 2.85
C MET A 104 -18.96 -5.30 2.28
N LYS A 105 -19.10 -5.53 0.99
CA LYS A 105 -18.54 -6.71 0.31
C LYS A 105 -17.01 -6.65 0.28
N VAL A 106 -16.44 -5.48 0.03
CA VAL A 106 -14.99 -5.25 0.06
C VAL A 106 -14.44 -5.57 1.46
N VAL A 107 -15.01 -4.99 2.52
CA VAL A 107 -14.55 -5.20 3.91
C VAL A 107 -14.69 -6.65 4.35
N LYS A 108 -15.83 -7.29 4.07
CA LYS A 108 -16.07 -8.71 4.40
C LYS A 108 -15.12 -9.65 3.66
N THR A 109 -14.75 -9.30 2.43
CA THR A 109 -13.78 -10.08 1.67
C THR A 109 -12.40 -10.00 2.32
N GLY A 110 -11.97 -8.79 2.74
CA GLY A 110 -10.75 -8.60 3.50
C GLY A 110 -10.75 -9.38 4.82
N GLU A 111 -11.81 -9.30 5.62
CA GLU A 111 -11.93 -10.12 6.85
C GLU A 111 -11.87 -11.63 6.56
N THR A 112 -12.54 -12.07 5.49
CA THR A 112 -12.55 -13.49 5.10
C THR A 112 -11.13 -13.99 4.80
N PHE A 113 -10.26 -13.16 4.23
CA PHE A 113 -8.87 -13.52 4.02
C PHE A 113 -8.18 -13.86 5.35
N PHE A 114 -8.27 -12.98 6.35
CA PHE A 114 -7.64 -13.19 7.65
C PHE A 114 -8.24 -14.36 8.41
N THR A 115 -9.56 -14.50 8.42
CA THR A 115 -10.23 -15.63 9.08
C THR A 115 -9.95 -16.95 8.40
N SER A 116 -9.69 -16.97 7.09
CA SER A 116 -9.27 -18.19 6.37
C SER A 116 -7.88 -18.69 6.79
N MET A 117 -7.06 -17.82 7.37
CA MET A 117 -5.77 -18.18 7.97
C MET A 117 -5.89 -18.64 9.44
N GLY A 118 -7.10 -18.64 9.99
CA GLY A 118 -7.37 -19.07 11.37
C GLY A 118 -7.36 -17.93 12.40
N LEU A 119 -7.38 -16.66 11.95
CA LEU A 119 -7.54 -15.52 12.86
C LEU A 119 -9.01 -15.34 13.24
N ASP A 120 -9.25 -14.72 14.40
CA ASP A 120 -10.61 -14.46 14.89
C ASP A 120 -11.35 -13.42 14.01
N PRO A 121 -12.68 -13.47 13.89
CA PRO A 121 -13.44 -12.40 13.28
C PRO A 121 -13.25 -11.08 14.03
N MET A 122 -13.30 -9.94 13.31
CA MET A 122 -13.31 -8.63 13.94
C MET A 122 -14.48 -8.49 14.92
N PRO A 123 -14.25 -7.80 16.08
CA PRO A 123 -15.29 -7.61 17.08
C PRO A 123 -16.49 -6.85 16.51
N GLN A 124 -17.68 -7.04 17.11
CA GLN A 124 -18.90 -6.40 16.63
C GLN A 124 -18.77 -4.86 16.59
N THR A 125 -18.02 -4.27 17.54
CA THR A 125 -17.74 -2.83 17.59
C THR A 125 -17.02 -2.32 16.35
N PHE A 126 -16.19 -3.13 15.69
CA PHE A 126 -15.55 -2.80 14.42
C PHE A 126 -16.60 -2.49 13.34
N TRP A 127 -17.61 -3.34 13.21
CA TRP A 127 -18.68 -3.18 12.22
C TRP A 127 -19.62 -2.02 12.53
N GLU A 128 -19.85 -1.73 13.81
CA GLU A 128 -20.75 -0.68 14.26
C GLU A 128 -20.12 0.73 14.24
N ARG A 129 -18.80 0.82 14.41
CA ARG A 129 -18.12 2.09 14.68
C ARG A 129 -17.14 2.52 13.60
N SER A 130 -16.78 1.64 12.66
CA SER A 130 -15.97 2.00 11.52
C SER A 130 -16.70 2.89 10.54
N MET A 131 -15.96 3.71 9.79
CA MET A 131 -16.47 4.50 8.69
C MET A 131 -15.96 3.89 7.38
N PHE A 132 -16.81 3.13 6.71
CA PHE A 132 -16.45 2.47 5.45
C PHE A 132 -16.82 3.30 4.22
N GLU A 133 -17.73 4.24 4.34
CA GLU A 133 -18.17 5.11 3.26
C GLU A 133 -18.13 6.57 3.71
N LYS A 134 -17.96 7.49 2.76
CA LYS A 134 -17.99 8.92 3.04
C LYS A 134 -19.40 9.33 3.47
N PRO A 135 -19.59 9.89 4.69
CA PRO A 135 -20.89 10.35 5.12
C PRO A 135 -21.41 11.52 4.25
N GLU A 136 -22.67 11.46 3.86
CA GLU A 136 -23.30 12.52 3.08
C GLU A 136 -23.26 13.87 3.81
N GLY A 137 -22.94 14.92 3.08
CA GLY A 137 -22.90 16.30 3.60
C GLY A 137 -21.77 16.60 4.57
N LYS A 138 -20.82 15.68 4.77
CA LYS A 138 -19.62 15.91 5.61
C LYS A 138 -18.36 15.99 4.76
N ASP A 139 -17.48 16.91 5.16
CA ASP A 139 -16.12 16.95 4.63
C ASP A 139 -15.24 16.05 5.51
N VAL A 140 -14.67 15.00 4.90
CA VAL A 140 -13.80 14.03 5.56
C VAL A 140 -12.57 13.75 4.71
N VAL A 141 -11.44 13.56 5.37
CA VAL A 141 -10.21 13.07 4.72
C VAL A 141 -10.39 11.58 4.46
N CYS A 142 -10.50 11.21 3.18
CA CYS A 142 -10.77 9.84 2.73
C CYS A 142 -9.55 8.91 2.78
N HIS A 143 -8.35 9.41 3.12
CA HIS A 143 -7.18 8.55 3.31
C HIS A 143 -7.51 7.46 4.34
N ALA A 144 -7.32 6.20 3.95
CA ALA A 144 -7.59 5.06 4.80
C ALA A 144 -6.72 5.06 6.06
N SER A 145 -7.26 4.53 7.15
CA SER A 145 -6.53 4.41 8.41
C SER A 145 -7.22 3.43 9.35
N ALA A 146 -6.42 2.65 10.07
CA ALA A 146 -6.86 1.70 11.08
C ALA A 146 -6.51 2.21 12.48
N TRP A 147 -7.35 1.93 13.46
CA TRP A 147 -7.26 2.46 14.82
C TRP A 147 -7.67 1.42 15.86
N ASP A 148 -6.96 1.37 16.97
CA ASP A 148 -7.51 0.96 18.26
C ASP A 148 -7.74 2.23 19.09
N VAL A 149 -8.99 2.71 19.12
CA VAL A 149 -9.31 4.08 19.55
C VAL A 149 -9.09 4.31 21.03
N GLU A 150 -9.33 3.29 21.86
CA GLU A 150 -9.24 3.37 23.33
C GLU A 150 -8.12 2.49 23.89
N LEU A 151 -7.29 1.89 23.02
CA LEU A 151 -6.25 0.92 23.38
C LEU A 151 -6.79 -0.26 24.22
N ASN A 152 -8.00 -0.69 23.90
CA ASN A 152 -8.73 -1.74 24.59
C ASN A 152 -9.53 -2.64 23.66
N ASP A 153 -9.03 -2.81 22.42
CA ASP A 153 -9.67 -3.57 21.34
C ASP A 153 -10.90 -2.89 20.70
N ASP A 154 -10.99 -1.56 20.79
CA ASP A 154 -11.97 -0.80 20.01
C ASP A 154 -11.44 -0.56 18.58
N GLN A 155 -11.34 -1.65 17.84
CA GLN A 155 -10.80 -1.67 16.48
C GLN A 155 -11.74 -0.93 15.52
N ARG A 156 -11.18 -0.01 14.73
CA ARG A 156 -11.94 0.75 13.72
C ARG A 156 -11.12 1.01 12.48
N ILE A 157 -11.81 1.13 11.35
CA ILE A 157 -11.26 1.65 10.09
C ILE A 157 -12.03 2.92 9.72
N LYS A 158 -11.28 3.92 9.21
CA LYS A 158 -11.84 5.07 8.51
C LYS A 158 -11.37 5.00 7.06
N MET A 159 -12.30 4.81 6.13
CA MET A 159 -12.03 4.73 4.69
C MET A 159 -13.26 5.18 3.90
N CYS A 160 -13.09 5.72 2.70
CA CYS A 160 -14.17 6.04 1.77
C CYS A 160 -14.14 5.00 0.63
N ILE A 161 -14.74 3.85 0.83
CA ILE A 161 -14.72 2.73 -0.10
C ILE A 161 -15.75 2.96 -1.21
N GLU A 162 -15.32 2.84 -2.46
CA GLU A 162 -16.14 2.97 -3.67
C GLU A 162 -16.33 1.63 -4.42
N GLY A 163 -15.77 0.53 -3.89
CA GLY A 163 -15.86 -0.81 -4.47
C GLY A 163 -14.83 -1.06 -5.57
N THR A 164 -13.72 -0.33 -5.56
CA THR A 164 -12.63 -0.47 -6.54
C THR A 164 -11.64 -1.58 -6.15
N PHE A 165 -10.78 -1.98 -7.10
CA PHE A 165 -9.69 -2.91 -6.80
C PHE A 165 -8.67 -2.31 -5.81
N ASP A 166 -8.40 -1.01 -5.93
CA ASP A 166 -7.52 -0.30 -4.98
C ASP A 166 -8.08 -0.31 -3.56
N ASP A 167 -9.41 -0.19 -3.42
CA ASP A 167 -10.06 -0.35 -2.12
C ASP A 167 -9.89 -1.76 -1.56
N LEU A 168 -9.96 -2.79 -2.41
CA LEU A 168 -9.76 -4.16 -1.98
C LEU A 168 -8.32 -4.39 -1.48
N VAL A 169 -7.32 -3.84 -2.15
CA VAL A 169 -5.92 -3.88 -1.70
C VAL A 169 -5.76 -3.13 -0.38
N THR A 170 -6.29 -1.90 -0.32
CA THR A 170 -6.16 -1.03 0.84
C THR A 170 -6.85 -1.62 2.08
N ILE A 171 -8.06 -2.22 1.94
CA ILE A 171 -8.74 -2.83 3.09
C ILE A 171 -7.96 -3.99 3.68
N HIS A 172 -7.23 -4.76 2.87
CA HIS A 172 -6.35 -5.81 3.40
C HIS A 172 -5.19 -5.21 4.19
N HIS A 173 -4.63 -4.09 3.75
CA HIS A 173 -3.60 -3.35 4.47
C HIS A 173 -4.13 -2.84 5.82
N GLU A 174 -5.25 -2.14 5.83
CA GLU A 174 -5.84 -1.58 7.05
C GLU A 174 -6.29 -2.65 8.05
N LEU A 175 -6.91 -3.73 7.56
CA LEU A 175 -7.24 -4.88 8.41
C LEU A 175 -5.98 -5.53 9.00
N GLY A 176 -4.87 -5.55 8.27
CA GLY A 176 -3.59 -6.02 8.81
C GLY A 176 -3.19 -5.27 10.09
N HIS A 177 -3.32 -3.94 10.10
CA HIS A 177 -3.10 -3.12 11.30
C HIS A 177 -4.10 -3.46 12.41
N ASN A 178 -5.40 -3.57 12.11
CA ASN A 178 -6.40 -3.93 13.11
C ASN A 178 -6.16 -5.32 13.71
N TYR A 179 -5.84 -6.33 12.90
CA TYR A 179 -5.51 -7.65 13.40
C TYR A 179 -4.27 -7.65 14.28
N TYR A 180 -3.25 -6.90 13.91
CA TYR A 180 -2.05 -6.75 14.73
C TYR A 180 -2.38 -6.11 16.08
N ASN A 181 -3.15 -5.03 16.07
CA ASN A 181 -3.61 -4.35 17.29
C ASN A 181 -4.48 -5.27 18.15
N HIS A 182 -5.45 -5.98 17.55
CA HIS A 182 -6.33 -6.91 18.24
C HIS A 182 -5.55 -7.96 19.01
N TYR A 183 -4.57 -8.59 18.39
CA TYR A 183 -3.81 -9.67 19.02
C TYR A 183 -2.85 -9.20 20.09
N TYR A 184 -2.25 -8.03 20.01
CA TYR A 184 -1.39 -7.56 21.08
C TYR A 184 -2.16 -6.97 22.29
N THR A 185 -3.44 -6.61 22.15
CA THR A 185 -4.26 -6.08 23.25
C THR A 185 -4.30 -7.00 24.47
N SER A 186 -4.18 -8.30 24.27
CA SER A 186 -4.10 -9.28 25.35
C SER A 186 -2.76 -9.31 26.10
N LEU A 187 -1.73 -8.65 25.56
CA LEU A 187 -0.39 -8.64 26.14
C LEU A 187 -0.29 -7.57 27.26
N PRO A 188 0.73 -7.64 28.14
CA PRO A 188 1.04 -6.56 29.06
C PRO A 188 1.27 -5.24 28.31
N VAL A 189 0.84 -4.10 28.89
CA VAL A 189 0.84 -2.76 28.25
C VAL A 189 2.15 -2.40 27.57
N LEU A 190 3.30 -2.81 28.13
CA LEU A 190 4.62 -2.52 27.54
C LEU A 190 4.87 -3.27 26.21
N PHE A 191 4.06 -4.26 25.89
CA PHE A 191 4.13 -5.04 24.65
C PHE A 191 2.97 -4.75 23.70
N GLN A 192 2.10 -3.79 24.03
CA GLN A 192 0.98 -3.36 23.19
C GLN A 192 1.44 -2.26 22.22
N ALA A 193 2.46 -2.52 21.47
CA ALA A 193 2.96 -1.61 20.44
C ALA A 193 3.51 -2.42 19.26
N GLY A 194 3.48 -1.80 18.09
CA GLY A 194 4.14 -2.36 16.91
C GLY A 194 5.62 -2.57 17.17
N ALA A 195 6.21 -3.59 16.57
CA ALA A 195 7.65 -3.79 16.61
C ALA A 195 8.35 -2.71 15.75
N HIS A 196 8.98 -3.07 14.68
CA HIS A 196 9.58 -2.10 13.76
C HIS A 196 8.67 -1.95 12.53
N ASP A 197 8.59 -0.76 12.00
CA ASP A 197 7.90 -0.51 10.72
C ASP A 197 8.78 -0.93 9.53
#